data_7c916a2f9e12bd4503c0a16c91782939
#
_entry.id   7c916a2f9e12bd4503c0a16c91782939
#
_cell.length_a   1.000
_cell.length_b   1.000
_cell.length_c   1.000
_cell.angle_alpha   90.00
_cell.angle_beta   90.00
_cell.angle_gamma   90.00
#
_symmetry.space_group_name_H-M   'P 1'
#
loop_
_entity.id
_entity.type
_entity.pdbx_description
1 polymer ?
#
loop_
_entity_poly.entity_id
_entity_poly.type
_entity_poly.pdbx_seq_one_letter_code
_entity_poly.pdbx_strand_id
1 'polypeptide(L)'
;MQIALKVDVDTLRGTLQGVPALLRLFDRHQVRATFLFSLGPDHTGRALRRVFRPGFLSKVRRTSVASHYGLKTLMYGTLLPGPHIGRRAGNVMREVAAAGHEVGIHCYDHIRWQDFVAKKNADWTRREMQRAVDAFQEVFGRKAAVIGAAGWQINAHALELEEAFGFSYASDVRGESAFYPRMEGVASACLQIPTTLPTLDELIGCDDITADNVHEVVLEASRKALPGGHVYTLHAELEGMALSPVMRRLLAGWQAAGDTPGTLRDTHSTLDLAAIPTRPIVWDEVPGRSGVLAVQGTA
;
A
#
# COMPACT_ATOMS: atom_id res chain seq x y z
N MET A 1 -9.67 -17.99 -7.66
CA MET A 1 -10.14 -16.87 -6.83
C MET A 1 -9.52 -15.57 -7.32
N GLN A 2 -10.14 -14.41 -7.08
CA GLN A 2 -9.55 -13.09 -7.38
C GLN A 2 -8.44 -12.76 -6.38
N ILE A 3 -7.27 -12.30 -6.85
CA ILE A 3 -6.18 -11.79 -6.02
C ILE A 3 -5.83 -10.38 -6.52
N ALA A 4 -6.30 -9.35 -5.83
CA ALA A 4 -5.90 -7.98 -6.19
C ALA A 4 -4.46 -7.70 -5.74
N LEU A 5 -3.63 -7.25 -6.68
CA LEU A 5 -2.25 -6.84 -6.43
C LEU A 5 -2.22 -5.34 -6.17
N LYS A 6 -1.98 -4.95 -4.93
CA LYS A 6 -1.81 -3.57 -4.49
C LYS A 6 -0.33 -3.28 -4.32
N VAL A 7 0.24 -2.46 -5.18
CA VAL A 7 1.66 -2.06 -5.15
C VAL A 7 1.79 -0.70 -4.50
N ASP A 8 2.30 -0.67 -3.28
CA ASP A 8 2.64 0.57 -2.59
C ASP A 8 4.05 1.01 -3.04
N VAL A 9 4.17 2.28 -3.45
CA VAL A 9 5.41 2.86 -3.98
C VAL A 9 5.79 4.05 -3.11
N ASP A 10 6.72 3.82 -2.17
CA ASP A 10 6.99 4.73 -1.07
C ASP A 10 8.07 5.76 -1.36
N THR A 11 9.05 5.40 -2.21
CA THR A 11 10.30 6.14 -2.37
C THR A 11 10.59 6.49 -3.83
N LEU A 12 11.49 7.47 -4.05
CA LEU A 12 12.02 7.75 -5.37
C LEU A 12 12.77 6.55 -5.96
N ARG A 13 13.51 5.81 -5.11
CA ARG A 13 14.24 4.62 -5.54
C ARG A 13 13.30 3.51 -5.97
N GLY A 14 12.25 3.22 -5.19
CA GLY A 14 11.22 2.27 -5.55
C GLY A 14 10.55 2.61 -6.87
N THR A 15 10.21 3.89 -7.06
CA THR A 15 9.63 4.37 -8.32
C THR A 15 10.57 4.19 -9.51
N LEU A 16 11.86 4.54 -9.39
CA LEU A 16 12.80 4.50 -10.50
C LEU A 16 13.36 3.10 -10.82
N GLN A 17 13.44 2.21 -9.84
CA GLN A 17 14.06 0.88 -9.98
C GLN A 17 13.06 -0.25 -9.82
N GLY A 18 12.25 -0.23 -8.76
CA GLY A 18 11.29 -1.27 -8.44
C GLY A 18 10.12 -1.33 -9.41
N VAL A 19 9.51 -0.19 -9.70
CA VAL A 19 8.36 -0.11 -10.62
C VAL A 19 8.68 -0.67 -12.00
N PRO A 20 9.77 -0.28 -12.70
CA PRO A 20 10.09 -0.86 -14.01
C PRO A 20 10.36 -2.37 -13.96
N ALA A 21 10.89 -2.88 -12.85
CA ALA A 21 11.10 -4.32 -12.67
C ALA A 21 9.78 -5.07 -12.50
N LEU A 22 8.85 -4.52 -11.70
CA LEU A 22 7.50 -5.06 -11.54
C LEU A 22 6.72 -5.03 -12.86
N LEU A 23 6.79 -3.94 -13.63
CA LEU A 23 6.14 -3.87 -14.94
C LEU A 23 6.59 -5.03 -15.87
N ARG A 24 7.90 -5.28 -15.95
CA ARG A 24 8.43 -6.40 -16.73
C ARG A 24 7.98 -7.75 -16.20
N LEU A 25 7.88 -7.90 -14.88
CA LEU A 25 7.42 -9.14 -14.25
C LEU A 25 5.94 -9.37 -14.54
N PHE A 26 5.10 -8.37 -14.34
CA PHE A 26 3.66 -8.45 -14.58
C PHE A 26 3.31 -8.66 -16.05
N ASP A 27 4.07 -8.03 -16.96
CA ASP A 27 3.91 -8.28 -18.40
C ASP A 27 4.18 -9.75 -18.79
N ARG A 28 5.26 -10.36 -18.26
CA ARG A 28 5.58 -11.78 -18.49
C ARG A 28 4.49 -12.73 -17.98
N HIS A 29 3.84 -12.38 -16.87
CA HIS A 29 2.76 -13.16 -16.28
C HIS A 29 1.37 -12.75 -16.81
N GLN A 30 1.29 -11.75 -17.71
CA GLN A 30 0.05 -11.22 -18.28
C GLN A 30 -0.95 -10.78 -17.21
N VAL A 31 -0.46 -10.17 -16.13
CA VAL A 31 -1.28 -9.64 -15.02
C VAL A 31 -1.25 -8.11 -14.96
N ARG A 32 -2.27 -7.53 -14.36
CA ARG A 32 -2.35 -6.12 -14.04
C ARG A 32 -2.37 -5.94 -12.52
N ALA A 33 -1.98 -4.76 -12.05
CA ALA A 33 -1.94 -4.42 -10.64
C ALA A 33 -2.38 -2.97 -10.43
N THR A 34 -2.71 -2.62 -9.19
CA THR A 34 -2.96 -1.23 -8.76
C THR A 34 -1.69 -0.68 -8.14
N PHE A 35 -1.15 0.39 -8.72
CA PHE A 35 0.02 1.08 -8.17
C PHE A 35 -0.42 2.34 -7.45
N LEU A 36 -0.10 2.44 -6.17
CA LEU A 36 -0.36 3.60 -5.32
C LEU A 36 0.95 4.34 -5.08
N PHE A 37 1.02 5.60 -5.49
CA PHE A 37 2.26 6.38 -5.46
C PHE A 37 2.30 7.39 -4.32
N SER A 38 3.42 7.43 -3.61
CA SER A 38 3.85 8.60 -2.85
C SER A 38 4.33 9.68 -3.82
N LEU A 39 3.77 10.88 -3.75
CA LEU A 39 3.91 11.87 -4.82
C LEU A 39 4.78 13.08 -4.46
N GLY A 40 4.94 13.36 -3.18
CA GLY A 40 5.68 14.51 -2.68
C GLY A 40 7.17 14.22 -2.39
N PRO A 41 7.75 14.84 -1.35
CA PRO A 41 9.15 14.65 -1.02
C PRO A 41 9.42 13.28 -0.40
N ASP A 42 10.48 12.62 -0.84
CA ASP A 42 11.00 11.40 -0.22
C ASP A 42 11.71 11.74 1.09
N HIS A 43 11.06 11.47 2.21
CA HIS A 43 11.58 11.70 3.55
C HIS A 43 11.90 10.40 4.30
N THR A 44 12.22 9.33 3.59
CA THR A 44 12.46 7.98 4.16
C THR A 44 13.49 7.99 5.28
N GLY A 45 14.51 8.83 5.21
CA GLY A 45 15.51 8.96 6.29
C GLY A 45 14.92 9.36 7.65
N ARG A 46 13.77 10.05 7.66
CA ARG A 46 13.09 10.42 8.93
C ARG A 46 12.55 9.20 9.67
N ALA A 47 12.34 8.08 8.99
CA ALA A 47 11.94 6.81 9.62
C ALA A 47 12.99 6.30 10.62
N LEU A 48 14.25 6.72 10.50
CA LEU A 48 15.30 6.42 11.49
C LEU A 48 14.93 6.87 12.92
N ARG A 49 14.09 7.91 13.06
CA ARG A 49 13.57 8.33 14.37
C ARG A 49 12.73 7.25 15.07
N ARG A 50 12.20 6.30 14.31
CA ARG A 50 11.43 5.16 14.83
C ARG A 50 12.32 4.13 15.56
N VAL A 51 13.65 4.21 15.42
CA VAL A 51 14.63 3.39 16.16
C VAL A 51 14.41 3.46 17.68
N PHE A 52 13.87 4.58 18.15
CA PHE A 52 13.52 4.77 19.55
C PHE A 52 12.16 4.17 19.95
N ARG A 53 11.40 3.58 19.02
CA ARG A 53 10.13 2.90 19.32
C ARG A 53 10.39 1.45 19.73
N PRO A 54 9.72 0.93 20.79
CA PRO A 54 9.81 -0.48 21.16
C PRO A 54 9.54 -1.40 19.95
N GLY A 55 10.33 -2.47 19.81
CA GLY A 55 10.18 -3.43 18.72
C GLY A 55 10.74 -3.02 17.34
N PHE A 56 11.07 -1.74 17.11
CA PHE A 56 11.55 -1.30 15.79
C PHE A 56 12.95 -1.85 15.46
N LEU A 57 13.87 -1.89 16.44
CA LEU A 57 15.23 -2.42 16.24
C LEU A 57 15.21 -3.91 15.88
N SER A 58 14.33 -4.69 16.49
CA SER A 58 14.19 -6.12 16.16
C SER A 58 13.69 -6.30 14.73
N LYS A 59 12.74 -5.47 14.28
CA LYS A 59 12.26 -5.46 12.89
C LYS A 59 13.37 -5.06 11.91
N VAL A 60 14.11 -4.00 12.16
CA VAL A 60 15.21 -3.52 11.29
C VAL A 60 16.31 -4.58 11.15
N ARG A 61 16.69 -5.27 12.23
CA ARG A 61 17.65 -6.37 12.19
C ARG A 61 17.13 -7.57 11.40
N ARG A 62 15.84 -7.86 11.49
CA ARG A 62 15.17 -8.98 10.87
C ARG A 62 15.02 -8.80 9.34
N THR A 63 14.66 -7.60 8.88
CA THR A 63 14.31 -7.34 7.49
C THR A 63 15.41 -6.67 6.66
N SER A 64 16.62 -6.46 7.23
CA SER A 64 17.75 -5.81 6.52
C SER A 64 17.36 -4.49 5.82
N VAL A 65 16.54 -3.66 6.47
CA VAL A 65 15.96 -2.42 5.92
C VAL A 65 16.98 -1.56 5.20
N ALA A 66 18.21 -1.44 5.73
CA ALA A 66 19.26 -0.62 5.11
C ALA A 66 19.67 -1.11 3.71
N SER A 67 19.65 -2.42 3.45
CA SER A 67 19.99 -2.99 2.14
C SER A 67 18.86 -2.78 1.11
N HIS A 68 17.61 -2.79 1.55
CA HIS A 68 16.46 -2.61 0.66
C HIS A 68 16.28 -1.16 0.23
N TYR A 69 16.37 -0.19 1.15
CA TYR A 69 16.17 1.23 0.83
C TYR A 69 17.41 1.93 0.26
N GLY A 70 18.61 1.45 0.59
CA GLY A 70 19.89 2.04 0.16
C GLY A 70 20.28 3.28 0.97
N LEU A 71 21.59 3.47 1.17
CA LEU A 71 22.16 4.53 2.03
C LEU A 71 21.67 5.93 1.64
N LYS A 72 21.63 6.26 0.35
CA LYS A 72 21.20 7.58 -0.11
C LYS A 72 19.75 7.90 0.25
N THR A 73 18.84 6.95 0.10
CA THR A 73 17.43 7.09 0.48
C THR A 73 17.29 7.31 1.99
N LEU A 74 18.09 6.62 2.80
CA LEU A 74 18.10 6.80 4.26
C LEU A 74 18.65 8.16 4.71
N MET A 75 19.29 8.92 3.83
CA MET A 75 19.75 10.29 4.11
C MET A 75 18.67 11.33 3.75
N TYR A 76 17.67 11.00 2.94
CA TYR A 76 16.64 11.93 2.50
C TYR A 76 15.73 12.39 3.65
N GLY A 77 15.54 13.71 3.73
CA GLY A 77 14.76 14.36 4.78
C GLY A 77 15.48 14.49 6.14
N THR A 78 16.75 14.05 6.22
CA THR A 78 17.64 14.23 7.37
C THR A 78 18.90 15.00 6.97
N LEU A 79 19.90 14.33 6.40
CA LEU A 79 21.15 14.93 5.94
C LEU A 79 21.05 15.53 4.54
N LEU A 80 20.15 15.02 3.71
CA LEU A 80 19.88 15.51 2.36
C LEU A 80 18.43 15.97 2.23
N PRO A 81 18.13 17.01 1.42
CA PRO A 81 16.75 17.35 1.10
C PRO A 81 16.06 16.18 0.41
N GLY A 82 14.82 15.91 0.78
CA GLY A 82 14.00 14.87 0.12
C GLY A 82 13.66 15.26 -1.32
N PRO A 83 14.03 14.47 -2.32
CA PRO A 83 13.64 14.74 -3.70
C PRO A 83 12.13 14.58 -3.88
N HIS A 84 11.50 15.44 -4.68
CA HIS A 84 10.08 15.34 -4.98
C HIS A 84 9.82 14.20 -5.96
N ILE A 85 9.16 13.13 -5.52
CA ILE A 85 9.02 11.88 -6.26
C ILE A 85 8.25 12.10 -7.56
N GLY A 86 7.04 12.67 -7.49
CA GLY A 86 6.18 12.91 -8.66
C GLY A 86 6.86 13.74 -9.75
N ARG A 87 7.63 14.78 -9.37
CA ARG A 87 8.34 15.61 -10.34
C ARG A 87 9.53 14.90 -10.97
N ARG A 88 10.23 14.03 -10.23
CA ARG A 88 11.42 13.34 -10.71
C ARG A 88 11.14 12.05 -11.45
N ALA A 89 10.06 11.38 -11.12
CA ALA A 89 9.71 10.05 -11.63
C ALA A 89 8.33 10.00 -12.32
N GLY A 90 7.70 11.14 -12.61
CA GLY A 90 6.37 11.20 -13.22
C GLY A 90 6.28 10.50 -14.59
N ASN A 91 7.38 10.44 -15.36
CA ASN A 91 7.43 9.64 -16.59
C ASN A 91 7.23 8.15 -16.32
N VAL A 92 7.93 7.58 -15.32
CA VAL A 92 7.78 6.17 -14.93
C VAL A 92 6.34 5.90 -14.45
N MET A 93 5.76 6.82 -13.68
CA MET A 93 4.37 6.69 -13.22
C MET A 93 3.39 6.67 -14.40
N ARG A 94 3.60 7.52 -15.41
CA ARG A 94 2.77 7.52 -16.63
C ARG A 94 2.96 6.25 -17.47
N GLU A 95 4.15 5.67 -17.51
CA GLU A 95 4.41 4.37 -18.16
C GLU A 95 3.58 3.25 -17.52
N VAL A 96 3.41 3.25 -16.19
CA VAL A 96 2.53 2.31 -15.48
C VAL A 96 1.09 2.41 -15.99
N ALA A 97 0.56 3.63 -16.07
CA ALA A 97 -0.79 3.86 -16.58
C ALA A 97 -0.93 3.47 -18.07
N ALA A 98 0.07 3.80 -18.89
CA ALA A 98 0.09 3.45 -20.31
C ALA A 98 0.17 1.93 -20.54
N ALA A 99 0.80 1.19 -19.62
CA ALA A 99 0.83 -0.27 -19.65
C ALA A 99 -0.50 -0.93 -19.21
N GLY A 100 -1.53 -0.14 -18.89
CA GLY A 100 -2.88 -0.62 -18.54
C GLY A 100 -3.04 -1.00 -17.07
N HIS A 101 -2.08 -0.70 -16.21
CA HIS A 101 -2.23 -0.85 -14.77
C HIS A 101 -3.11 0.26 -14.19
N GLU A 102 -3.73 -0.02 -13.06
CA GLU A 102 -4.41 1.01 -12.30
C GLU A 102 -3.40 1.86 -11.54
N VAL A 103 -3.63 3.18 -11.47
CA VAL A 103 -2.79 4.11 -10.73
C VAL A 103 -3.62 4.94 -9.78
N GLY A 104 -3.11 5.12 -8.56
CA GLY A 104 -3.76 5.88 -7.50
C GLY A 104 -2.76 6.58 -6.57
N ILE A 105 -3.31 7.14 -5.51
CA ILE A 105 -2.56 7.90 -4.51
C ILE A 105 -2.23 6.99 -3.33
N HIS A 106 -0.94 6.97 -2.91
CA HIS A 106 -0.57 6.44 -1.61
C HIS A 106 -0.60 7.55 -0.55
N CYS A 107 0.12 8.63 -0.82
CA CYS A 107 0.12 9.84 0.01
C CYS A 107 0.90 10.97 -0.68
N TYR A 108 1.00 12.15 -0.02
CA TYR A 108 1.95 13.19 -0.44
C TYR A 108 3.34 12.93 0.14
N ASP A 109 3.47 12.78 1.46
CA ASP A 109 4.74 12.50 2.18
C ASP A 109 4.52 11.26 3.06
N HIS A 110 5.11 10.14 2.65
CA HIS A 110 4.88 8.84 3.26
C HIS A 110 5.16 8.83 4.78
N ILE A 111 6.35 9.30 5.18
CA ILE A 111 6.76 9.27 6.59
C ILE A 111 5.91 10.23 7.42
N ARG A 112 5.61 11.40 6.85
CA ARG A 112 4.80 12.39 7.53
C ARG A 112 3.36 11.92 7.73
N TRP A 113 2.77 11.29 6.73
CA TRP A 113 1.44 10.69 6.85
C TRP A 113 1.44 9.59 7.91
N GLN A 114 2.26 8.59 7.72
CA GLN A 114 2.32 7.41 8.58
C GLN A 114 2.61 7.72 10.05
N ASP A 115 3.45 8.72 10.34
CA ASP A 115 3.82 9.05 11.73
C ASP A 115 2.80 9.96 12.43
N PHE A 116 1.98 10.71 11.69
CA PHE A 116 1.23 11.78 12.32
C PHE A 116 -0.27 11.74 12.07
N VAL A 117 -0.80 11.20 10.97
CA VAL A 117 -2.21 11.34 10.58
C VAL A 117 -3.19 10.94 11.69
N ALA A 118 -2.94 9.83 12.37
CA ALA A 118 -3.82 9.31 13.42
C ALA A 118 -4.12 10.31 14.56
N LYS A 119 -3.26 11.32 14.74
CA LYS A 119 -3.39 12.33 15.83
C LYS A 119 -3.59 13.74 15.29
N LYS A 120 -3.87 13.91 14.00
CA LYS A 120 -3.98 15.23 13.36
C LYS A 120 -5.45 15.62 13.15
N ASN A 121 -5.67 16.96 13.13
CA ASN A 121 -6.99 17.55 12.92
C ASN A 121 -7.36 17.60 11.42
N ALA A 122 -8.60 17.97 11.16
CA ALA A 122 -9.17 18.10 9.82
C ALA A 122 -8.33 18.96 8.87
N ASP A 123 -7.86 20.12 9.32
CA ASP A 123 -7.08 21.05 8.49
C ASP A 123 -5.75 20.47 8.04
N TRP A 124 -5.06 19.76 8.92
CA TRP A 124 -3.81 19.09 8.58
C TRP A 124 -4.07 17.96 7.58
N THR A 125 -5.07 17.12 7.85
CA THR A 125 -5.43 15.98 6.99
C THR A 125 -5.83 16.46 5.60
N ARG A 126 -6.69 17.50 5.53
CA ARG A 126 -7.09 18.12 4.27
C ARG A 126 -5.89 18.65 3.48
N ARG A 127 -4.96 19.36 4.13
CA ARG A 127 -3.76 19.87 3.43
C ARG A 127 -2.88 18.77 2.86
N GLU A 128 -2.67 17.68 3.59
CA GLU A 128 -1.83 16.57 3.09
C GLU A 128 -2.51 15.82 1.95
N MET A 129 -3.81 15.55 2.05
CA MET A 129 -4.56 14.89 0.98
C MET A 129 -4.71 15.78 -0.26
N GLN A 130 -4.99 17.09 -0.08
CA GLN A 130 -5.08 18.03 -1.20
C GLN A 130 -3.76 18.09 -1.98
N ARG A 131 -2.61 18.16 -1.28
CA ARG A 131 -1.29 18.12 -1.92
C ARG A 131 -1.08 16.84 -2.73
N ALA A 132 -1.56 15.70 -2.23
CA ALA A 132 -1.45 14.43 -2.94
C ALA A 132 -2.34 14.42 -4.20
N VAL A 133 -3.57 14.93 -4.10
CA VAL A 133 -4.50 15.07 -5.22
C VAL A 133 -3.93 16.01 -6.29
N ASP A 134 -3.41 17.17 -5.88
CA ASP A 134 -2.81 18.15 -6.81
C ASP A 134 -1.58 17.57 -7.51
N ALA A 135 -0.69 16.88 -6.76
CA ALA A 135 0.48 16.24 -7.34
C ALA A 135 0.12 15.09 -8.28
N PHE A 136 -0.93 14.33 -7.99
CA PHE A 136 -1.44 13.30 -8.89
C PHE A 136 -1.98 13.92 -10.19
N GLN A 137 -2.76 14.99 -10.07
CA GLN A 137 -3.26 15.73 -11.22
C GLN A 137 -2.12 16.32 -12.06
N GLU A 138 -1.05 16.85 -11.43
CA GLU A 138 0.17 17.35 -12.11
C GLU A 138 0.86 16.22 -12.91
N VAL A 139 0.93 15.01 -12.37
CA VAL A 139 1.61 13.88 -13.02
C VAL A 139 0.76 13.25 -14.13
N PHE A 140 -0.53 13.00 -13.86
CA PHE A 140 -1.36 12.18 -14.73
C PHE A 140 -2.36 12.95 -15.59
N GLY A 141 -2.53 14.27 -15.36
CA GLY A 141 -3.51 15.12 -16.09
C GLY A 141 -4.98 14.77 -15.81
N ARG A 142 -5.27 13.97 -14.80
CA ARG A 142 -6.62 13.51 -14.42
C ARG A 142 -6.75 13.31 -12.91
N LYS A 143 -7.99 13.20 -12.42
CA LYS A 143 -8.26 12.85 -11.03
C LYS A 143 -7.88 11.39 -10.74
N ALA A 144 -7.44 11.12 -9.51
CA ALA A 144 -7.29 9.77 -9.01
C ALA A 144 -8.66 9.17 -8.70
N ALA A 145 -8.83 7.89 -9.02
CA ALA A 145 -10.03 7.13 -8.67
C ALA A 145 -9.86 6.31 -7.38
N VAL A 146 -8.63 6.05 -6.96
CA VAL A 146 -8.29 5.20 -5.81
C VAL A 146 -7.20 5.83 -4.96
N ILE A 147 -7.31 5.61 -3.67
CA ILE A 147 -6.32 5.98 -2.66
C ILE A 147 -6.04 4.78 -1.74
N GLY A 148 -4.86 4.75 -1.11
CA GLY A 148 -4.54 3.77 -0.08
C GLY A 148 -3.51 4.35 0.89
N ALA A 149 -3.88 4.43 2.15
CA ALA A 149 -3.13 5.14 3.18
C ALA A 149 -1.77 4.52 3.49
N ALA A 150 -0.75 5.35 3.61
CA ALA A 150 0.59 4.93 3.96
C ALA A 150 0.64 4.27 5.36
N GLY A 151 1.13 3.03 5.39
CA GLY A 151 1.31 2.26 6.61
C GLY A 151 0.01 1.92 7.34
N TRP A 152 -1.12 1.88 6.64
CA TRP A 152 -2.45 1.64 7.21
C TRP A 152 -2.76 2.59 8.38
N GLN A 153 -2.37 3.85 8.22
CA GLN A 153 -2.63 4.92 9.20
C GLN A 153 -3.63 5.91 8.61
N ILE A 154 -4.72 6.13 9.33
CA ILE A 154 -5.85 6.97 8.90
C ILE A 154 -6.44 7.72 10.11
N ASN A 155 -7.33 8.66 9.87
CA ASN A 155 -8.23 9.24 10.87
C ASN A 155 -9.62 9.48 10.27
N ALA A 156 -10.59 9.81 11.10
CA ALA A 156 -11.97 10.04 10.66
C ALA A 156 -12.10 11.15 9.59
N HIS A 157 -11.24 12.19 9.66
CA HIS A 157 -11.24 13.26 8.67
C HIS A 157 -10.79 12.81 7.28
N ALA A 158 -9.95 11.78 7.19
CA ALA A 158 -9.57 11.21 5.89
C ALA A 158 -10.76 10.53 5.21
N LEU A 159 -11.61 9.82 5.96
CA LEU A 159 -12.83 9.20 5.42
C LEU A 159 -13.78 10.22 4.80
N GLU A 160 -14.00 11.37 5.47
CA GLU A 160 -14.80 12.47 4.92
C GLU A 160 -14.19 13.04 3.63
N LEU A 161 -12.87 13.16 3.60
CA LEU A 161 -12.14 13.72 2.46
C LEU A 161 -12.07 12.77 1.27
N GLU A 162 -11.99 11.47 1.50
CA GLU A 162 -12.05 10.46 0.43
C GLU A 162 -13.35 10.58 -0.36
N GLU A 163 -14.47 10.71 0.33
CA GLU A 163 -15.77 10.95 -0.27
C GLU A 163 -15.82 12.32 -0.96
N ALA A 164 -15.39 13.38 -0.29
CA ALA A 164 -15.41 14.75 -0.81
C ALA A 164 -14.53 14.95 -2.05
N PHE A 165 -13.40 14.26 -2.17
CA PHE A 165 -12.55 14.26 -3.36
C PHE A 165 -13.06 13.36 -4.48
N GLY A 166 -14.05 12.50 -4.18
CA GLY A 166 -14.73 11.65 -5.14
C GLY A 166 -13.90 10.41 -5.53
N PHE A 167 -13.15 9.84 -4.60
CA PHE A 167 -12.55 8.52 -4.83
C PHE A 167 -13.65 7.46 -4.98
N SER A 168 -13.48 6.56 -5.92
CA SER A 168 -14.43 5.47 -6.16
C SER A 168 -14.37 4.43 -5.02
N TYR A 169 -13.20 4.25 -4.44
CA TYR A 169 -12.92 3.40 -3.28
C TYR A 169 -11.54 3.70 -2.73
N ALA A 170 -11.28 3.21 -1.53
CA ALA A 170 -9.99 3.32 -0.85
C ALA A 170 -9.50 1.95 -0.37
N SER A 171 -8.20 1.84 -0.06
CA SER A 171 -7.56 0.64 0.47
C SER A 171 -6.58 1.00 1.59
N ASP A 172 -7.13 1.50 2.70
CA ASP A 172 -6.37 2.16 3.76
C ASP A 172 -6.13 1.27 4.97
N VAL A 173 -6.83 0.15 5.07
CA VAL A 173 -6.92 -0.65 6.28
C VAL A 173 -6.60 -2.12 6.04
N ARG A 174 -6.39 -2.85 7.13
CA ARG A 174 -6.35 -4.33 7.12
C ARG A 174 -7.75 -4.86 7.37
N GLY A 175 -8.09 -6.01 6.81
CA GLY A 175 -9.42 -6.62 7.01
C GLY A 175 -9.63 -7.88 6.17
N GLU A 176 -10.87 -8.34 6.08
CA GLU A 176 -11.20 -9.59 5.38
C GLU A 176 -12.14 -9.39 4.17
N SER A 177 -12.89 -8.30 4.13
CA SER A 177 -13.85 -8.04 3.04
C SER A 177 -14.08 -6.56 2.82
N ALA A 178 -14.59 -6.18 1.66
CA ALA A 178 -15.00 -4.81 1.38
C ALA A 178 -16.11 -4.35 2.33
N PHE A 179 -16.10 -3.06 2.72
CA PHE A 179 -17.06 -2.49 3.65
C PHE A 179 -17.17 -0.97 3.52
N TYR A 180 -18.30 -0.39 3.88
CA TYR A 180 -18.43 1.04 4.09
C TYR A 180 -17.92 1.41 5.49
N PRO A 181 -16.92 2.32 5.59
CA PRO A 181 -16.25 2.58 6.86
C PRO A 181 -17.02 3.53 7.75
N ARG A 182 -16.87 3.32 9.07
CA ARG A 182 -17.20 4.31 10.11
C ARG A 182 -16.06 4.40 11.11
N MET A 183 -15.73 5.61 11.56
CA MET A 183 -14.66 5.85 12.54
C MET A 183 -14.99 7.11 13.35
N GLU A 184 -14.94 7.05 14.68
CA GLU A 184 -15.15 8.21 15.57
C GLU A 184 -16.45 9.01 15.29
N GLY A 185 -17.51 8.30 14.93
CA GLY A 185 -18.82 8.92 14.62
C GLY A 185 -18.98 9.39 13.17
N VAL A 186 -17.92 9.34 12.35
CA VAL A 186 -17.95 9.63 10.92
C VAL A 186 -18.24 8.34 10.15
N ALA A 187 -19.17 8.40 9.21
CA ALA A 187 -19.40 7.34 8.20
C ALA A 187 -19.06 7.90 6.81
N SER A 188 -18.56 7.07 5.91
CA SER A 188 -18.23 7.47 4.54
C SER A 188 -18.85 6.53 3.51
N ALA A 189 -19.28 7.09 2.39
CA ALA A 189 -19.71 6.35 1.22
C ALA A 189 -18.53 5.90 0.33
N CYS A 190 -17.30 6.32 0.62
CA CYS A 190 -16.11 5.80 -0.03
C CYS A 190 -15.81 4.38 0.49
N LEU A 191 -16.00 3.38 -0.37
CA LEU A 191 -15.82 1.97 -0.03
C LEU A 191 -14.37 1.66 0.37
N GLN A 192 -14.16 0.88 1.41
CA GLN A 192 -12.86 0.31 1.76
C GLN A 192 -12.71 -1.11 1.18
N ILE A 193 -11.62 -1.34 0.44
CA ILE A 193 -11.18 -2.67 -0.02
C ILE A 193 -9.89 -2.99 0.74
N PRO A 194 -9.96 -3.70 1.87
CA PRO A 194 -8.85 -3.87 2.79
C PRO A 194 -7.76 -4.82 2.27
N THR A 195 -6.53 -4.64 2.72
CA THR A 195 -5.47 -5.65 2.58
C THR A 195 -5.82 -6.86 3.43
N THR A 196 -5.90 -8.04 2.80
CA THR A 196 -6.32 -9.28 3.45
C THR A 196 -5.19 -10.26 3.72
N LEU A 197 -4.15 -10.24 2.89
CA LEU A 197 -2.99 -11.13 3.03
C LEU A 197 -1.84 -10.46 3.80
N PRO A 198 -1.00 -11.25 4.47
CA PRO A 198 0.21 -10.71 5.08
C PRO A 198 1.19 -10.24 4.02
N THR A 199 1.98 -9.22 4.33
CA THR A 199 3.05 -8.72 3.46
C THR A 199 4.37 -9.44 3.76
N LEU A 200 5.32 -9.41 2.83
CA LEU A 200 6.61 -10.09 3.03
C LEU A 200 7.39 -9.53 4.22
N ASP A 201 7.33 -8.23 4.47
CA ASP A 201 8.01 -7.59 5.60
C ASP A 201 7.34 -7.84 6.97
N GLU A 202 6.12 -8.37 6.98
CA GLU A 202 5.47 -8.90 8.18
C GLU A 202 6.00 -10.29 8.52
N LEU A 203 6.25 -11.11 7.51
CA LEU A 203 6.56 -12.53 7.66
C LEU A 203 8.05 -12.82 7.77
N ILE A 204 8.89 -12.21 6.90
CA ILE A 204 10.33 -12.54 6.83
C ILE A 204 11.01 -12.24 8.17
N GLY A 205 11.71 -13.26 8.68
CA GLY A 205 12.42 -13.24 9.96
C GLY A 205 11.53 -13.48 11.18
N CYS A 206 10.25 -13.81 10.99
CA CYS A 206 9.43 -14.41 12.03
C CYS A 206 9.61 -15.93 11.95
N ASP A 207 9.80 -16.57 13.11
CA ASP A 207 10.08 -18.00 13.17
C ASP A 207 11.18 -18.39 12.16
N ASP A 208 10.99 -19.45 11.39
CA ASP A 208 11.92 -19.92 10.34
C ASP A 208 11.59 -19.40 8.95
N ILE A 209 10.80 -18.28 8.85
CA ILE A 209 10.40 -17.72 7.57
C ILE A 209 11.51 -16.84 6.99
N THR A 210 11.98 -17.20 5.81
CA THR A 210 13.03 -16.52 5.05
C THR A 210 12.52 -16.13 3.65
N ALA A 211 13.35 -15.44 2.87
CA ALA A 211 13.04 -15.15 1.47
C ALA A 211 12.88 -16.41 0.59
N ASP A 212 13.38 -17.56 1.03
CA ASP A 212 13.27 -18.78 0.26
C ASP A 212 11.92 -19.49 0.40
N ASN A 213 11.27 -19.40 1.56
CA ASN A 213 10.02 -20.11 1.85
C ASN A 213 8.79 -19.20 2.11
N VAL A 214 8.98 -17.88 2.27
CA VAL A 214 7.87 -16.94 2.57
C VAL A 214 6.72 -17.00 1.55
N HIS A 215 7.01 -17.29 0.30
CA HIS A 215 5.97 -17.43 -0.73
C HIS A 215 5.00 -18.58 -0.44
N GLU A 216 5.45 -19.66 0.18
CA GLU A 216 4.59 -20.79 0.57
C GLU A 216 3.59 -20.36 1.64
N VAL A 217 4.02 -19.55 2.61
CA VAL A 217 3.16 -19.01 3.67
C VAL A 217 2.07 -18.10 3.09
N VAL A 218 2.42 -17.21 2.16
CA VAL A 218 1.45 -16.31 1.51
C VAL A 218 0.47 -17.10 0.63
N LEU A 219 0.97 -18.08 -0.15
CA LEU A 219 0.14 -18.94 -0.97
C LEU A 219 -0.84 -19.77 -0.11
N GLU A 220 -0.38 -20.30 1.02
CA GLU A 220 -1.25 -21.02 1.95
C GLU A 220 -2.32 -20.11 2.54
N ALA A 221 -1.95 -18.89 2.99
CA ALA A 221 -2.91 -17.92 3.50
C ALA A 221 -3.97 -17.53 2.45
N SER A 222 -3.58 -17.49 1.17
CA SER A 222 -4.51 -17.16 0.08
C SER A 222 -5.53 -18.26 -0.25
N ARG A 223 -5.39 -19.46 0.31
CA ARG A 223 -6.38 -20.54 0.12
C ARG A 223 -7.67 -20.35 0.91
N LYS A 224 -7.64 -19.50 1.95
CA LYS A 224 -8.86 -19.13 2.69
C LYS A 224 -9.80 -18.40 1.74
N ALA A 225 -10.98 -18.95 1.49
CA ALA A 225 -11.99 -18.26 0.68
C ALA A 225 -12.53 -17.03 1.41
N LEU A 226 -12.43 -15.86 0.81
CA LEU A 226 -13.00 -14.62 1.32
C LEU A 226 -14.01 -14.03 0.33
N PRO A 227 -15.06 -13.34 0.81
CA PRO A 227 -15.97 -12.59 -0.04
C PRO A 227 -15.21 -11.49 -0.82
N GLY A 228 -15.24 -11.55 -2.16
CA GLY A 228 -14.51 -10.60 -3.02
C GLY A 228 -13.05 -10.99 -3.30
N GLY A 229 -12.59 -12.16 -2.80
CA GLY A 229 -11.21 -12.62 -2.99
C GLY A 229 -10.21 -11.98 -2.03
N HIS A 230 -8.94 -11.95 -2.42
CA HIS A 230 -7.86 -11.40 -1.60
C HIS A 230 -7.28 -10.11 -2.16
N VAL A 231 -6.71 -9.31 -1.27
CA VAL A 231 -5.81 -8.19 -1.60
C VAL A 231 -4.44 -8.48 -1.02
N TYR A 232 -3.46 -8.61 -1.90
CA TYR A 232 -2.05 -8.72 -1.54
C TYR A 232 -1.35 -7.38 -1.73
N THR A 233 -0.90 -6.78 -0.63
CA THR A 233 -0.10 -5.56 -0.68
C THR A 233 1.37 -5.92 -0.78
N LEU A 234 2.05 -5.33 -1.77
CA LEU A 234 3.48 -5.48 -2.02
C LEU A 234 4.12 -4.10 -2.18
N HIS A 235 5.44 -4.02 -1.93
CA HIS A 235 6.17 -2.77 -2.00
C HIS A 235 7.14 -2.78 -3.18
N ALA A 236 7.14 -1.73 -3.99
CA ALA A 236 8.06 -1.62 -5.12
C ALA A 236 9.53 -1.73 -4.68
N GLU A 237 9.84 -1.33 -3.47
CA GLU A 237 11.15 -1.39 -2.82
C GLU A 237 11.62 -2.81 -2.47
N LEU A 238 10.68 -3.72 -2.30
CA LEU A 238 10.95 -5.11 -1.90
C LEU A 238 10.75 -6.07 -3.07
N GLU A 239 9.51 -6.30 -3.47
CA GLU A 239 9.12 -7.23 -4.54
C GLU A 239 9.50 -6.73 -5.93
N GLY A 240 9.69 -5.42 -6.10
CA GLY A 240 10.26 -4.85 -7.32
C GLY A 240 11.79 -4.92 -7.38
N MET A 241 12.45 -5.30 -6.28
CA MET A 241 13.91 -5.28 -6.16
C MET A 241 14.45 -6.62 -5.63
N ALA A 242 14.95 -6.65 -4.39
CA ALA A 242 15.62 -7.84 -3.83
C ALA A 242 14.69 -9.07 -3.71
N LEU A 243 13.40 -8.86 -3.46
CA LEU A 243 12.41 -9.94 -3.34
C LEU A 243 11.65 -10.22 -4.64
N SER A 244 12.12 -9.72 -5.79
CA SER A 244 11.52 -10.02 -7.10
C SER A 244 11.45 -11.54 -7.41
N PRO A 245 12.41 -12.41 -7.00
CA PRO A 245 12.25 -13.85 -7.12
C PRO A 245 11.07 -14.40 -6.31
N VAL A 246 10.77 -13.84 -5.14
CA VAL A 246 9.61 -14.24 -4.32
C VAL A 246 8.31 -13.87 -5.04
N MET A 247 8.20 -12.63 -5.53
CA MET A 247 6.99 -12.19 -6.27
C MET A 247 6.73 -13.05 -7.50
N ARG A 248 7.77 -13.47 -8.22
CA ARG A 248 7.64 -14.39 -9.34
C ARG A 248 7.07 -15.74 -8.92
N ARG A 249 7.51 -16.30 -7.77
CA ARG A 249 6.98 -17.55 -7.22
C ARG A 249 5.52 -17.42 -6.80
N LEU A 250 5.14 -16.27 -6.20
CA LEU A 250 3.75 -15.99 -5.84
C LEU A 250 2.84 -15.95 -7.07
N LEU A 251 3.21 -15.21 -8.11
CA LEU A 251 2.44 -15.15 -9.35
C LEU A 251 2.28 -16.52 -9.99
N ALA A 252 3.37 -17.30 -10.10
CA ALA A 252 3.33 -18.65 -10.64
C ALA A 252 2.45 -19.58 -9.80
N GLY A 253 2.53 -19.48 -8.46
CA GLY A 253 1.73 -20.28 -7.54
C GLY A 253 0.23 -20.01 -7.66
N TRP A 254 -0.17 -18.74 -7.66
CA TRP A 254 -1.57 -18.35 -7.85
C TRP A 254 -2.11 -18.77 -9.21
N GLN A 255 -1.35 -18.54 -10.29
CA GLN A 255 -1.75 -18.98 -11.64
C GLN A 255 -1.88 -20.51 -11.75
N ALA A 256 -0.96 -21.27 -11.13
CA ALA A 256 -1.04 -22.72 -11.08
C ALA A 256 -2.25 -23.23 -10.27
N ALA A 257 -2.69 -22.49 -9.28
CA ALA A 257 -3.90 -22.77 -8.51
C ALA A 257 -5.22 -22.35 -9.24
N GLY A 258 -5.11 -21.73 -10.42
CA GLY A 258 -6.25 -21.19 -11.16
C GLY A 258 -6.80 -19.87 -10.59
N ASP A 259 -6.03 -19.20 -9.73
CA ASP A 259 -6.38 -17.88 -9.24
C ASP A 259 -6.08 -16.81 -10.30
N THR A 260 -6.79 -15.67 -10.18
CA THR A 260 -6.70 -14.57 -11.16
C THR A 260 -6.10 -13.33 -10.49
N PRO A 261 -4.76 -13.12 -10.55
CA PRO A 261 -4.15 -11.87 -10.11
C PRO A 261 -4.62 -10.70 -10.99
N GLY A 262 -5.02 -9.59 -10.35
CA GLY A 262 -5.57 -8.43 -11.04
C GLY A 262 -5.45 -7.13 -10.24
N THR A 263 -6.25 -6.13 -10.60
CA THR A 263 -6.27 -4.81 -9.94
C THR A 263 -7.31 -4.75 -8.82
N LEU A 264 -7.22 -3.75 -7.94
CA LEU A 264 -8.30 -3.41 -6.99
C LEU A 264 -9.57 -3.02 -7.75
N ARG A 265 -9.45 -2.38 -8.93
CA ARG A 265 -10.58 -2.05 -9.79
C ARG A 265 -11.33 -3.29 -10.26
N ASP A 266 -10.61 -4.36 -10.61
CA ASP A 266 -11.24 -5.62 -11.00
C ASP A 266 -12.04 -6.18 -9.83
N THR A 267 -11.47 -6.18 -8.61
CA THR A 267 -12.20 -6.56 -7.40
C THR A 267 -13.42 -5.67 -7.18
N HIS A 268 -13.26 -4.33 -7.21
CA HIS A 268 -14.37 -3.40 -7.04
C HIS A 268 -15.51 -3.67 -8.04
N SER A 269 -15.19 -3.98 -9.29
CA SER A 269 -16.19 -4.21 -10.34
C SER A 269 -17.03 -5.48 -10.14
N THR A 270 -16.58 -6.42 -9.32
CA THR A 270 -17.30 -7.68 -9.03
C THR A 270 -18.17 -7.60 -7.77
N LEU A 271 -18.06 -6.52 -6.98
CA LEU A 271 -18.79 -6.36 -5.72
C LEU A 271 -20.25 -5.99 -5.97
N ASP A 272 -21.14 -6.61 -5.23
CA ASP A 272 -22.52 -6.14 -5.08
C ASP A 272 -22.55 -5.03 -4.02
N LEU A 273 -22.44 -3.78 -4.48
CA LEU A 273 -22.34 -2.59 -3.62
C LEU A 273 -23.54 -2.44 -2.68
N ALA A 274 -24.72 -2.94 -3.05
CA ALA A 274 -25.91 -2.87 -2.20
C ALA A 274 -25.87 -3.86 -1.03
N ALA A 275 -25.11 -4.94 -1.17
CA ALA A 275 -24.94 -5.96 -0.13
C ALA A 275 -23.74 -5.70 0.81
N ILE A 276 -22.92 -4.68 0.52
CA ILE A 276 -21.71 -4.37 1.30
C ILE A 276 -22.11 -3.82 2.68
N PRO A 277 -21.62 -4.42 3.79
CA PRO A 277 -21.94 -3.96 5.12
C PRO A 277 -21.19 -2.69 5.52
N THR A 278 -21.76 -1.92 6.45
CA THR A 278 -21.00 -0.88 7.17
C THR A 278 -20.27 -1.52 8.35
N ARG A 279 -18.97 -1.20 8.52
CA ARG A 279 -18.12 -1.70 9.62
C ARG A 279 -17.32 -0.56 10.26
N PRO A 280 -17.00 -0.66 11.54
CA PRO A 280 -16.10 0.28 12.17
C PRO A 280 -14.66 0.05 11.70
N ILE A 281 -13.88 1.12 11.63
CA ILE A 281 -12.41 1.04 11.64
C ILE A 281 -11.97 1.18 13.09
N VAL A 282 -11.10 0.26 13.53
CA VAL A 282 -10.53 0.23 14.88
C VAL A 282 -9.02 0.15 14.78
N TRP A 283 -8.34 0.44 15.88
CA TRP A 283 -6.89 0.29 15.99
C TRP A 283 -6.58 -1.06 16.60
N ASP A 284 -5.73 -1.86 15.93
CA ASP A 284 -5.33 -3.17 16.43
C ASP A 284 -3.89 -3.51 16.03
N GLU A 285 -3.29 -4.46 16.74
CA GLU A 285 -1.98 -4.99 16.43
C GLU A 285 -2.07 -6.01 15.28
N VAL A 286 -1.11 -5.92 14.35
CA VAL A 286 -0.97 -6.89 13.27
C VAL A 286 0.37 -7.62 13.43
N PRO A 287 0.40 -8.96 13.45
CA PRO A 287 1.61 -9.74 13.59
C PRO A 287 2.70 -9.28 12.59
N GLY A 288 3.93 -9.13 13.07
CA GLY A 288 5.07 -8.64 12.27
C GLY A 288 5.14 -7.12 12.10
N ARG A 289 4.13 -6.36 12.53
CA ARG A 289 4.14 -4.89 12.54
C ARG A 289 4.50 -4.32 13.91
N SER A 290 5.03 -3.11 13.93
CA SER A 290 5.28 -2.37 15.18
C SER A 290 4.17 -1.33 15.39
N GLY A 291 3.56 -1.33 16.58
CA GLY A 291 2.42 -0.48 16.92
C GLY A 291 1.11 -0.97 16.30
N VAL A 292 0.08 -0.13 16.37
CA VAL A 292 -1.26 -0.43 15.90
C VAL A 292 -1.50 0.09 14.49
N LEU A 293 -2.33 -0.61 13.74
CA LEU A 293 -2.81 -0.24 12.41
C LEU A 293 -4.32 -0.02 12.42
N ALA A 294 -4.83 0.69 11.43
CA ALA A 294 -6.25 0.74 11.16
C ALA A 294 -6.71 -0.61 10.58
N VAL A 295 -7.69 -1.23 11.22
CA VAL A 295 -8.24 -2.53 10.82
C VAL A 295 -9.76 -2.50 10.76
N GLN A 296 -10.33 -3.36 9.94
CA GLN A 296 -11.77 -3.60 9.90
C GLN A 296 -12.23 -4.23 11.21
N GLY A 297 -13.10 -3.55 11.94
CA GLY A 297 -13.71 -4.09 13.17
C GLY A 297 -14.93 -4.97 12.89
N THR A 298 -15.32 -5.70 13.91
CA THR A 298 -16.59 -6.47 13.91
C THR A 298 -17.80 -5.55 13.96
N ALA A 299 -19.00 -6.09 13.63
CA ALA A 299 -20.25 -5.32 13.61
C ALA A 299 -20.65 -4.84 14.99
#